data_efc38c9c09c17f1c9c80f0befae9ed4c
#
_entry.id   efc38c9c09c17f1c9c80f0befae9ed4c
#
_cell.length_a   1.000
_cell.length_b   1.000
_cell.length_c   1.000
_cell.angle_alpha   90.00
_cell.angle_beta   90.00
_cell.angle_gamma   90.00
#
_symmetry.space_group_name_H-M   'P 1'
#
loop_
_entity.id
_entity.type
_entity.pdbx_description
1 polymer ?
#
loop_
_entity_poly.entity_id
_entity_poly.type
_entity_poly.pdbx_seq_one_letter_code
_entity_poly.pdbx_strand_id
1 'polypeptide(L)'
;MDGLKRMIGNETGISKISVQTGTSHGGVPLADGSIAQAKIDFEVLRNTTVICRKEYGIAGSVQHGASTLPESVFNKFPESDAVEIHLATGFQNMVLDGPSFPEEMKQEIRDFCFANAADERKAGETDEQFVYKTRKKALGPYKRRMWDMPQSAKQPIIAELEAKFEFLMEKLGVFGTKDIVAKYVRPTKVPEYAAASEELTAAAVVDPNEGE
;
A
#
# COMPACT_ATOMS: atom_id res chain seq x y z
N MET A 1 13.81 4.66 19.08
CA MET A 1 14.10 3.28 19.52
C MET A 1 14.46 3.20 21.00
N ASP A 2 15.40 3.98 21.53
CA ASP A 2 15.82 3.90 22.94
C ASP A 2 14.69 4.12 23.94
N GLY A 3 13.76 5.04 23.65
CA GLY A 3 12.57 5.25 24.47
C GLY A 3 11.71 3.98 24.54
N LEU A 4 11.42 3.35 23.40
CA LEU A 4 10.64 2.11 23.36
C LEU A 4 11.36 1.00 24.13
N LYS A 5 12.67 0.82 23.89
CA LYS A 5 13.47 -0.21 24.59
C LYS A 5 13.46 -0.04 26.09
N ARG A 6 13.51 1.21 26.59
CA ARG A 6 13.37 1.49 28.04
C ARG A 6 11.99 1.15 28.58
N MET A 7 10.94 1.36 27.79
CA MET A 7 9.56 1.10 28.22
C MET A 7 9.23 -0.40 28.27
N ILE A 8 9.64 -1.15 27.24
CA ILE A 8 9.32 -2.58 27.13
C ILE A 8 10.28 -3.50 27.91
N GLY A 9 11.47 -2.99 28.31
CA GLY A 9 12.47 -3.81 29.03
C GLY A 9 12.90 -5.04 28.21
N ASN A 10 12.57 -6.23 28.73
CA ASN A 10 12.89 -7.51 28.09
C ASN A 10 11.75 -8.08 27.23
N GLU A 11 10.63 -7.36 27.11
CA GLU A 11 9.52 -7.80 26.28
C GLU A 11 9.88 -7.75 24.79
N THR A 12 9.19 -8.58 24.00
CA THR A 12 9.35 -8.56 22.54
C THR A 12 8.73 -7.28 21.99
N GLY A 13 9.56 -6.47 21.34
CA GLY A 13 9.13 -5.21 20.72
C GLY A 13 8.83 -5.35 19.23
N ILE A 14 9.06 -4.26 18.50
CA ILE A 14 8.89 -4.22 17.04
C ILE A 14 10.01 -5.01 16.35
N SER A 15 9.70 -5.59 15.18
CA SER A 15 10.66 -6.36 14.38
C SER A 15 11.37 -5.53 13.30
N LYS A 16 10.80 -4.41 12.90
CA LYS A 16 11.26 -3.54 11.81
C LYS A 16 10.69 -2.15 11.98
N ILE A 17 11.21 -1.16 11.26
CA ILE A 17 10.76 0.23 11.37
C ILE A 17 10.62 0.88 10.00
N SER A 18 9.53 1.62 9.79
CA SER A 18 9.37 2.50 8.64
C SER A 18 9.94 3.89 8.95
N VAL A 19 10.55 4.50 7.94
CA VAL A 19 11.12 5.84 8.02
C VAL A 19 10.74 6.66 6.78
N GLN A 20 10.73 7.98 6.94
CA GLN A 20 10.51 8.88 5.81
C GLN A 20 11.76 8.93 4.92
N THR A 21 11.54 8.70 3.62
CA THR A 21 12.59 8.64 2.60
C THR A 21 12.35 9.62 1.45
N GLY A 22 11.37 10.52 1.59
CA GLY A 22 10.98 11.48 0.56
C GLY A 22 9.79 11.06 -0.31
N THR A 23 9.17 9.90 -0.02
CA THR A 23 7.95 9.45 -0.71
C THR A 23 6.70 9.87 0.06
N SER A 24 5.55 9.89 -0.63
CA SER A 24 4.23 10.07 -0.03
C SER A 24 3.29 8.93 -0.43
N HIS A 25 2.34 8.59 0.44
CA HIS A 25 1.32 7.60 0.13
C HIS A 25 0.43 8.09 -1.02
N GLY A 26 0.24 7.23 -2.03
CA GLY A 26 -0.60 7.55 -3.19
C GLY A 26 0.04 8.46 -4.23
N GLY A 27 1.21 9.04 -3.97
CA GLY A 27 1.82 10.05 -4.83
C GLY A 27 1.08 11.40 -4.77
N VAL A 28 1.58 12.37 -5.50
CA VAL A 28 0.99 13.72 -5.59
C VAL A 28 0.37 13.89 -6.98
N PRO A 29 -0.96 13.92 -7.12
CA PRO A 29 -1.60 14.12 -8.42
C PRO A 29 -1.40 15.55 -8.91
N LEU A 30 -0.96 15.70 -10.16
CA LEU A 30 -0.83 16.97 -10.85
C LEU A 30 -2.16 17.39 -11.48
N ALA A 31 -2.27 18.66 -11.89
CA ALA A 31 -3.50 19.19 -12.46
C ALA A 31 -3.89 18.53 -13.80
N ASP A 32 -2.93 17.96 -14.52
CA ASP A 32 -3.13 17.22 -15.77
C ASP A 32 -3.51 15.73 -15.54
N GLY A 33 -3.69 15.31 -14.28
CA GLY A 33 -4.03 13.93 -13.93
C GLY A 33 -2.83 12.99 -13.80
N SER A 34 -1.63 13.42 -14.14
CA SER A 34 -0.41 12.64 -13.91
C SER A 34 0.02 12.65 -12.45
N ILE A 35 0.94 11.77 -12.08
CA ILE A 35 1.50 11.70 -10.72
C ILE A 35 2.90 12.31 -10.72
N ALA A 36 3.14 13.23 -9.79
CA ALA A 36 4.46 13.82 -9.62
C ALA A 36 5.50 12.73 -9.31
N GLN A 37 6.67 12.87 -9.94
CA GLN A 37 7.76 11.93 -9.72
C GLN A 37 8.32 12.08 -8.30
N ALA A 38 8.19 11.05 -7.48
CA ALA A 38 8.76 11.02 -6.14
C ALA A 38 10.28 10.78 -6.21
N LYS A 39 11.02 11.46 -5.33
CA LYS A 39 12.44 11.17 -5.08
C LYS A 39 12.54 10.37 -3.79
N ILE A 40 13.23 9.24 -3.86
CA ILE A 40 13.49 8.40 -2.69
C ILE A 40 14.97 8.45 -2.35
N ASP A 41 15.26 8.54 -1.04
CA ASP A 41 16.61 8.45 -0.50
C ASP A 41 16.90 7.01 -0.02
N PHE A 42 17.59 6.25 -0.85
CA PHE A 42 17.98 4.87 -0.55
C PHE A 42 19.07 4.77 0.53
N GLU A 43 19.86 5.82 0.77
CA GLU A 43 20.86 5.83 1.84
C GLU A 43 20.18 5.85 3.21
N VAL A 44 19.07 6.55 3.35
CA VAL A 44 18.26 6.53 4.59
C VAL A 44 17.82 5.11 4.92
N LEU A 45 17.33 4.33 3.94
CA LEU A 45 16.94 2.93 4.14
C LEU A 45 18.13 2.09 4.60
N ARG A 46 19.26 2.19 3.89
CA ARG A 46 20.48 1.45 4.20
C ARG A 46 20.99 1.77 5.62
N ASN A 47 21.16 3.05 5.93
CA ASN A 47 21.68 3.50 7.21
C ASN A 47 20.76 3.10 8.36
N THR A 48 19.45 3.22 8.16
CA THR A 48 18.44 2.75 9.14
C THR A 48 18.56 1.25 9.37
N THR A 49 18.68 0.44 8.32
CA THR A 49 18.85 -1.01 8.46
C THR A 49 20.11 -1.38 9.22
N VAL A 50 21.23 -0.70 8.93
CA VAL A 50 22.49 -0.93 9.65
C VAL A 50 22.35 -0.66 11.15
N ILE A 51 21.74 0.45 11.52
CA ILE A 51 21.49 0.81 12.93
C ILE A 51 20.52 -0.19 13.57
N CYS A 52 19.42 -0.52 12.89
CA CYS A 52 18.43 -1.50 13.35
C CYS A 52 19.09 -2.82 13.76
N ARG A 53 19.94 -3.35 12.89
CA ARG A 53 20.62 -4.64 13.13
C ARG A 53 21.69 -4.55 14.21
N LYS A 54 22.54 -3.52 14.16
CA LYS A 54 23.69 -3.42 15.06
C LYS A 54 23.33 -3.01 16.49
N GLU A 55 22.38 -2.09 16.64
CA GLU A 55 22.10 -1.49 17.94
C GLU A 55 20.85 -2.04 18.61
N TYR A 56 19.87 -2.48 17.79
CA TYR A 56 18.55 -2.87 18.31
C TYR A 56 18.17 -4.34 18.06
N GLY A 57 18.93 -5.07 17.24
CA GLY A 57 18.68 -6.48 16.95
C GLY A 57 17.36 -6.72 16.18
N ILE A 58 16.87 -5.71 15.44
CA ILE A 58 15.65 -5.83 14.61
C ILE A 58 16.03 -5.93 13.13
N ALA A 59 15.09 -6.40 12.29
CA ALA A 59 15.37 -6.79 10.91
C ALA A 59 15.90 -5.64 10.03
N GLY A 60 15.29 -4.46 10.09
CA GLY A 60 15.75 -3.31 9.30
C GLY A 60 14.63 -2.34 8.94
N SER A 61 14.86 -1.60 7.84
CA SER A 61 13.97 -0.54 7.36
C SER A 61 12.86 -1.07 6.47
N VAL A 62 11.71 -0.42 6.54
CA VAL A 62 10.51 -0.67 5.72
C VAL A 62 10.24 0.57 4.87
N GLN A 63 9.91 0.38 3.60
CA GLN A 63 9.50 1.46 2.70
C GLN A 63 7.99 1.49 2.52
N HIS A 64 7.40 2.64 2.79
CA HIS A 64 6.02 2.99 2.41
C HIS A 64 6.01 4.00 1.25
N GLY A 65 4.85 4.18 0.61
CA GLY A 65 4.69 5.17 -0.47
C GLY A 65 5.46 4.84 -1.76
N ALA A 66 5.81 3.57 -2.00
CA ALA A 66 6.58 3.14 -3.16
C ALA A 66 5.74 2.89 -4.43
N SER A 67 4.40 2.89 -4.33
CA SER A 67 3.51 2.48 -5.42
C SER A 67 3.60 3.33 -6.69
N THR A 68 4.04 4.57 -6.58
CA THR A 68 4.13 5.54 -7.67
C THR A 68 5.56 5.81 -8.13
N LEU A 69 6.50 5.02 -7.64
CA LEU A 69 7.89 5.07 -8.09
C LEU A 69 8.04 4.43 -9.48
N PRO A 70 8.98 4.92 -10.31
CA PRO A 70 9.27 4.29 -11.58
C PRO A 70 9.83 2.87 -11.39
N GLU A 71 9.49 1.98 -12.33
CA GLU A 71 9.89 0.56 -12.27
C GLU A 71 11.41 0.34 -12.18
N SER A 72 12.16 1.27 -12.76
CA SER A 72 13.63 1.22 -12.80
C SER A 72 14.33 1.32 -11.44
N VAL A 73 13.60 1.65 -10.36
CA VAL A 73 14.21 1.80 -9.03
C VAL A 73 13.96 0.63 -8.08
N PHE A 74 13.10 -0.32 -8.45
CA PHE A 74 12.70 -1.39 -7.51
C PHE A 74 13.86 -2.33 -7.12
N ASN A 75 14.84 -2.56 -8.00
CA ASN A 75 16.04 -3.32 -7.65
C ASN A 75 16.90 -2.64 -6.58
N LYS A 76 16.76 -1.32 -6.40
CA LYS A 76 17.53 -0.58 -5.39
C LYS A 76 17.08 -0.86 -3.95
N PHE A 77 15.87 -1.38 -3.76
CA PHE A 77 15.41 -1.73 -2.41
C PHE A 77 16.22 -2.87 -1.79
N PRO A 78 16.37 -4.04 -2.42
CA PRO A 78 17.26 -5.07 -1.89
C PRO A 78 18.73 -4.61 -1.84
N GLU A 79 19.19 -3.82 -2.80
CA GLU A 79 20.55 -3.24 -2.78
C GLU A 79 20.77 -2.30 -1.59
N SER A 80 19.71 -1.73 -1.03
CA SER A 80 19.73 -0.85 0.15
C SER A 80 19.38 -1.57 1.45
N ASP A 81 19.33 -2.90 1.44
CA ASP A 81 18.94 -3.71 2.59
C ASP A 81 17.54 -3.38 3.16
N ALA A 82 16.65 -2.79 2.39
CA ALA A 82 15.25 -2.65 2.79
C ALA A 82 14.64 -4.04 2.98
N VAL A 83 14.05 -4.29 4.14
CA VAL A 83 13.55 -5.62 4.49
C VAL A 83 12.08 -5.84 4.11
N GLU A 84 11.38 -4.76 3.81
CA GLU A 84 9.97 -4.81 3.42
C GLU A 84 9.58 -3.58 2.61
N ILE A 85 8.65 -3.74 1.68
CA ILE A 85 8.09 -2.67 0.86
C ILE A 85 6.58 -2.81 0.85
N HIS A 86 5.87 -1.71 1.09
CA HIS A 86 4.43 -1.66 1.03
C HIS A 86 3.96 -0.99 -0.25
N LEU A 87 3.11 -1.67 -0.98
CA LEU A 87 2.53 -1.22 -2.24
C LEU A 87 1.00 -1.37 -2.18
N ALA A 88 0.28 -0.32 -2.46
CA ALA A 88 -1.18 -0.32 -2.48
C ALA A 88 -1.75 0.48 -3.66
N THR A 89 -1.52 1.80 -3.70
CA THR A 89 -2.12 2.70 -4.69
C THR A 89 -1.80 2.32 -6.13
N GLY A 90 -0.59 1.82 -6.41
CA GLY A 90 -0.23 1.35 -7.75
C GLY A 90 -1.16 0.25 -8.25
N PHE A 91 -1.48 -0.73 -7.40
CA PHE A 91 -2.44 -1.80 -7.74
C PHE A 91 -3.87 -1.29 -7.86
N GLN A 92 -4.29 -0.35 -7.00
CA GLN A 92 -5.60 0.31 -7.14
C GLN A 92 -5.71 1.03 -8.48
N ASN A 93 -4.67 1.75 -8.88
CA ASN A 93 -4.63 2.46 -10.15
C ASN A 93 -4.71 1.48 -11.33
N MET A 94 -3.97 0.38 -11.31
CA MET A 94 -4.04 -0.65 -12.35
C MET A 94 -5.47 -1.18 -12.52
N VAL A 95 -6.21 -1.37 -11.42
CA VAL A 95 -7.60 -1.82 -11.48
C VAL A 95 -8.52 -0.71 -11.99
N LEU A 96 -8.52 0.46 -11.32
CA LEU A 96 -9.52 1.51 -11.56
C LEU A 96 -9.29 2.28 -12.86
N ASP A 97 -8.03 2.43 -13.29
CA ASP A 97 -7.66 3.15 -14.52
C ASP A 97 -7.48 2.20 -15.71
N GLY A 98 -7.47 0.88 -15.46
CA GLY A 98 -7.30 -0.14 -16.49
C GLY A 98 -8.39 -0.06 -17.56
N PRO A 99 -8.04 -0.37 -18.82
CA PRO A 99 -8.99 -0.28 -19.95
C PRO A 99 -10.14 -1.29 -19.86
N SER A 100 -9.97 -2.35 -19.09
CA SER A 100 -10.98 -3.40 -18.89
C SER A 100 -11.91 -3.13 -17.71
N PHE A 101 -11.64 -2.10 -16.91
CA PHE A 101 -12.56 -1.71 -15.83
C PHE A 101 -13.78 -1.01 -16.41
N PRO A 102 -15.02 -1.41 -16.03
CA PRO A 102 -16.25 -0.89 -16.66
C PRO A 102 -16.35 0.63 -16.53
N GLU A 103 -16.56 1.30 -17.66
CA GLU A 103 -16.63 2.77 -17.72
C GLU A 103 -17.81 3.33 -16.91
N GLU A 104 -18.96 2.63 -16.93
CA GLU A 104 -20.10 2.97 -16.09
C GLU A 104 -19.73 2.98 -14.60
N MET A 105 -18.95 1.99 -14.14
CA MET A 105 -18.52 1.93 -12.75
C MET A 105 -17.49 3.02 -12.42
N LYS A 106 -16.63 3.41 -13.36
CA LYS A 106 -15.73 4.57 -13.18
C LYS A 106 -16.52 5.84 -12.94
N GLN A 107 -17.57 6.06 -13.75
CA GLN A 107 -18.42 7.23 -13.60
C GLN A 107 -19.17 7.23 -12.27
N GLU A 108 -19.75 6.10 -11.88
CA GLU A 108 -20.44 5.98 -10.60
C GLU A 108 -19.50 6.21 -9.41
N ILE A 109 -18.26 5.71 -9.47
CA ILE A 109 -17.24 5.98 -8.44
C ILE A 109 -16.91 7.48 -8.39
N ARG A 110 -16.82 8.13 -9.55
CA ARG A 110 -16.62 9.58 -9.62
C ARG A 110 -17.77 10.32 -8.93
N ASP A 111 -19.01 9.99 -9.27
CA ASP A 111 -20.21 10.60 -8.68
C ASP A 111 -20.27 10.35 -7.16
N PHE A 112 -19.92 9.13 -6.73
CA PHE A 112 -19.80 8.79 -5.32
C PHE A 112 -18.78 9.70 -4.58
N CYS A 113 -17.62 9.98 -5.17
CA CYS A 113 -16.63 10.87 -4.59
C CYS A 113 -17.18 12.27 -4.37
N PHE A 114 -17.87 12.84 -5.36
CA PHE A 114 -18.48 14.16 -5.23
C PHE A 114 -19.62 14.21 -4.20
N ALA A 115 -20.38 13.12 -4.09
CA ALA A 115 -21.50 13.05 -3.14
C ALA A 115 -21.03 12.82 -1.69
N ASN A 116 -19.93 12.07 -1.46
CA ASN A 116 -19.60 11.55 -0.14
C ASN A 116 -18.25 12.04 0.42
N ALA A 117 -17.49 12.85 -0.34
CA ALA A 117 -16.21 13.37 0.10
C ALA A 117 -15.98 14.84 -0.32
N ALA A 118 -17.05 15.58 -0.62
CA ALA A 118 -16.96 16.97 -1.09
C ALA A 118 -16.26 17.90 -0.09
N ASP A 119 -16.39 17.62 1.19
CA ASP A 119 -15.75 18.34 2.30
C ASP A 119 -14.23 18.23 2.33
N GLU A 120 -13.67 17.19 1.69
CA GLU A 120 -12.22 17.00 1.58
C GLU A 120 -11.58 17.75 0.40
N ARG A 121 -12.40 18.36 -0.44
CA ARG A 121 -11.92 19.08 -1.61
C ARG A 121 -11.19 20.35 -1.22
N LYS A 122 -9.93 20.47 -1.64
CA LYS A 122 -9.11 21.64 -1.39
C LYS A 122 -9.39 22.75 -2.41
N ALA A 123 -9.24 24.01 -1.97
CA ALA A 123 -9.36 25.15 -2.88
C ALA A 123 -8.35 25.07 -4.02
N GLY A 124 -8.81 25.25 -5.27
CA GLY A 124 -7.98 25.18 -6.48
C GLY A 124 -7.67 23.76 -6.96
N GLU A 125 -8.22 22.74 -6.33
CA GLU A 125 -8.04 21.35 -6.75
C GLU A 125 -8.93 21.03 -7.96
N THR A 126 -8.36 20.38 -9.00
CA THR A 126 -9.14 19.90 -10.13
C THR A 126 -10.01 18.71 -9.76
N ASP A 127 -11.03 18.41 -10.59
CA ASP A 127 -11.89 17.24 -10.39
C ASP A 127 -11.09 15.94 -10.42
N GLU A 128 -10.11 15.84 -11.29
CA GLU A 128 -9.23 14.68 -11.44
C GLU A 128 -8.38 14.47 -10.19
N GLN A 129 -7.78 15.53 -9.65
CA GLN A 129 -7.02 15.47 -8.40
C GLN A 129 -7.90 15.05 -7.23
N PHE A 130 -9.09 15.64 -7.12
CA PHE A 130 -10.06 15.33 -6.08
C PHE A 130 -10.49 13.86 -6.15
N VAL A 131 -10.94 13.39 -7.33
CA VAL A 131 -11.37 12.00 -7.52
C VAL A 131 -10.24 11.02 -7.26
N TYR A 132 -9.03 11.29 -7.77
CA TYR A 132 -7.87 10.44 -7.51
C TYR A 132 -7.61 10.22 -6.03
N LYS A 133 -7.69 11.25 -5.21
CA LYS A 133 -7.46 11.17 -3.76
C LYS A 133 -8.58 10.44 -3.01
N THR A 134 -9.84 10.65 -3.43
CA THR A 134 -11.03 10.21 -2.70
C THR A 134 -11.59 8.86 -3.17
N ARG A 135 -11.28 8.42 -4.42
CA ARG A 135 -11.85 7.19 -5.01
C ARG A 135 -11.58 5.91 -4.21
N LYS A 136 -10.54 5.88 -3.40
CA LYS A 136 -10.28 4.76 -2.48
C LYS A 136 -11.45 4.51 -1.50
N LYS A 137 -12.22 5.53 -1.16
CA LYS A 137 -13.42 5.43 -0.30
C LYS A 137 -14.54 4.63 -0.94
N ALA A 138 -14.58 4.56 -2.27
CA ALA A 138 -15.56 3.75 -3.00
C ALA A 138 -15.28 2.24 -2.93
N LEU A 139 -14.06 1.82 -2.55
CA LEU A 139 -13.70 0.40 -2.49
C LEU A 139 -14.62 -0.41 -1.57
N GLY A 140 -15.06 0.15 -0.44
CA GLY A 140 -16.01 -0.50 0.45
C GLY A 140 -17.41 -0.63 -0.20
N PRO A 141 -18.09 0.47 -0.52
CA PRO A 141 -19.42 0.46 -1.13
C PRO A 141 -19.51 -0.33 -2.45
N TYR A 142 -18.48 -0.28 -3.28
CA TYR A 142 -18.46 -0.96 -4.58
C TYR A 142 -17.81 -2.35 -4.54
N LYS A 143 -17.30 -2.81 -3.40
CA LYS A 143 -16.60 -4.09 -3.26
C LYS A 143 -17.33 -5.26 -3.89
N ARG A 144 -18.63 -5.42 -3.60
CA ARG A 144 -19.44 -6.52 -4.12
C ARG A 144 -19.56 -6.46 -5.63
N ARG A 145 -19.82 -5.29 -6.20
CA ARG A 145 -19.94 -5.10 -7.65
C ARG A 145 -18.62 -5.35 -8.37
N MET A 146 -17.49 -4.90 -7.79
CA MET A 146 -16.15 -5.21 -8.32
C MET A 146 -15.87 -6.72 -8.28
N TRP A 147 -16.26 -7.39 -7.21
CA TRP A 147 -16.10 -8.84 -7.08
C TRP A 147 -16.95 -9.61 -8.10
N ASP A 148 -18.16 -9.16 -8.36
CA ASP A 148 -19.13 -9.80 -9.26
C ASP A 148 -18.99 -9.34 -10.73
N MET A 149 -17.97 -8.55 -11.09
CA MET A 149 -17.70 -8.18 -12.49
C MET A 149 -17.64 -9.41 -13.40
N PRO A 150 -18.07 -9.28 -14.69
CA PRO A 150 -17.94 -10.35 -15.68
C PRO A 150 -16.49 -10.82 -15.83
N GLN A 151 -16.27 -12.10 -16.09
CA GLN A 151 -14.94 -12.64 -16.31
C GLN A 151 -14.19 -11.97 -17.46
N SER A 152 -14.91 -11.54 -18.51
CA SER A 152 -14.32 -10.78 -19.62
C SER A 152 -13.69 -9.46 -19.20
N ALA A 153 -14.17 -8.82 -18.13
CA ALA A 153 -13.58 -7.61 -17.55
C ALA A 153 -12.49 -7.96 -16.51
N LYS A 154 -12.71 -9.00 -15.69
CA LYS A 154 -11.76 -9.38 -14.63
C LYS A 154 -10.47 -10.02 -15.14
N GLN A 155 -10.56 -10.92 -16.12
CA GLN A 155 -9.38 -11.68 -16.58
C GLN A 155 -8.23 -10.80 -17.10
N PRO A 156 -8.47 -9.77 -17.93
CA PRO A 156 -7.40 -8.86 -18.33
C PRO A 156 -6.77 -8.13 -17.14
N ILE A 157 -7.57 -7.66 -16.18
CA ILE A 157 -7.08 -7.00 -14.96
C ILE A 157 -6.22 -7.95 -14.13
N ILE A 158 -6.66 -9.19 -13.95
CA ILE A 158 -5.90 -10.21 -13.23
C ILE A 158 -4.57 -10.47 -13.92
N ALA A 159 -4.57 -10.62 -15.25
CA ALA A 159 -3.33 -10.87 -16.00
C ALA A 159 -2.32 -9.72 -15.87
N GLU A 160 -2.77 -8.47 -15.89
CA GLU A 160 -1.91 -7.31 -15.66
C GLU A 160 -1.34 -7.31 -14.22
N LEU A 161 -2.18 -7.61 -13.23
CA LEU A 161 -1.74 -7.71 -11.83
C LEU A 161 -0.72 -8.84 -11.63
N GLU A 162 -0.95 -10.02 -12.21
CA GLU A 162 -0.01 -11.15 -12.17
C GLU A 162 1.34 -10.76 -12.76
N ALA A 163 1.36 -10.16 -13.95
CA ALA A 163 2.58 -9.68 -14.58
C ALA A 163 3.32 -8.64 -13.71
N LYS A 164 2.56 -7.77 -13.04
CA LYS A 164 3.15 -6.78 -12.12
C LYS A 164 3.75 -7.44 -10.88
N PHE A 165 3.09 -8.44 -10.30
CA PHE A 165 3.64 -9.21 -9.19
C PHE A 165 4.91 -9.96 -9.59
N GLU A 166 4.91 -10.62 -10.75
CA GLU A 166 6.09 -11.31 -11.26
C GLU A 166 7.27 -10.37 -11.42
N PHE A 167 7.06 -9.22 -12.08
CA PHE A 167 8.07 -8.17 -12.20
C PHE A 167 8.61 -7.72 -10.83
N LEU A 168 7.74 -7.45 -9.86
CA LEU A 168 8.16 -7.01 -8.53
C LEU A 168 8.95 -8.10 -7.80
N MET A 169 8.52 -9.35 -7.85
CA MET A 169 9.22 -10.47 -7.23
C MET A 169 10.62 -10.65 -7.81
N GLU A 170 10.78 -10.47 -9.13
CA GLU A 170 12.09 -10.49 -9.78
C GLU A 170 12.98 -9.34 -9.28
N LYS A 171 12.49 -8.08 -9.34
CA LYS A 171 13.25 -6.88 -8.96
C LYS A 171 13.61 -6.85 -7.48
N LEU A 172 12.77 -7.41 -6.63
CA LEU A 172 13.00 -7.49 -5.19
C LEU A 172 13.84 -8.71 -4.77
N GLY A 173 14.26 -9.54 -5.72
CA GLY A 173 15.12 -10.70 -5.46
C GLY A 173 14.46 -11.80 -4.64
N VAL A 174 13.11 -11.89 -4.68
CA VAL A 174 12.35 -12.92 -3.95
C VAL A 174 11.87 -14.05 -4.85
N PHE A 175 12.23 -14.03 -6.13
CA PHE A 175 11.89 -15.10 -7.07
C PHE A 175 12.59 -16.40 -6.68
N GLY A 176 11.86 -17.53 -6.71
CA GLY A 176 12.44 -18.84 -6.36
C GLY A 176 12.69 -19.07 -4.86
N THR A 177 12.16 -18.22 -3.97
CA THR A 177 12.41 -18.34 -2.51
C THR A 177 11.42 -19.24 -1.77
N LYS A 178 10.54 -19.97 -2.45
CA LYS A 178 9.49 -20.81 -1.86
C LYS A 178 10.02 -21.76 -0.78
N ASP A 179 11.13 -22.43 -1.04
CA ASP A 179 11.69 -23.39 -0.10
C ASP A 179 12.30 -22.72 1.13
N ILE A 180 12.86 -21.52 0.95
CA ILE A 180 13.37 -20.70 2.04
C ILE A 180 12.20 -20.24 2.93
N VAL A 181 11.12 -19.76 2.32
CA VAL A 181 9.91 -19.38 3.05
C VAL A 181 9.33 -20.58 3.82
N ALA A 182 9.19 -21.72 3.18
CA ALA A 182 8.68 -22.95 3.84
C ALA A 182 9.55 -23.40 5.02
N LYS A 183 10.86 -23.15 4.95
CA LYS A 183 11.80 -23.52 6.03
C LYS A 183 11.69 -22.60 7.24
N TYR A 184 11.53 -21.30 7.02
CA TYR A 184 11.66 -20.29 8.11
C TYR A 184 10.34 -19.67 8.54
N VAL A 185 9.33 -19.65 7.67
CA VAL A 185 8.01 -19.08 7.99
C VAL A 185 7.05 -20.19 8.38
N ARG A 186 6.61 -20.16 9.63
CA ARG A 186 5.58 -21.08 10.13
C ARG A 186 4.27 -20.31 10.28
N PRO A 187 3.24 -20.64 9.48
CA PRO A 187 1.93 -20.01 9.64
C PRO A 187 1.37 -20.26 11.04
N THR A 188 0.99 -19.18 11.71
CA THR A 188 0.25 -19.25 12.97
C THR A 188 -1.23 -19.39 12.65
N LYS A 189 -1.89 -20.41 13.16
CA LYS A 189 -3.35 -20.49 13.09
C LYS A 189 -3.93 -19.44 14.01
N VAL A 190 -4.55 -18.43 13.41
CA VAL A 190 -5.35 -17.46 14.16
C VAL A 190 -6.77 -18.00 14.27
N PRO A 191 -7.38 -18.05 15.47
CA PRO A 191 -8.77 -18.44 15.60
C PRO A 191 -9.65 -17.54 14.73
N GLU A 192 -10.58 -18.11 13.97
CA GLU A 192 -11.66 -17.32 13.36
C GLU A 192 -12.52 -16.79 14.50
N TYR A 193 -12.46 -15.50 14.74
CA TYR A 193 -13.45 -14.84 15.58
C TYR A 193 -14.76 -14.81 14.81
N ALA A 194 -15.84 -15.28 15.43
CA ALA A 194 -17.17 -15.06 14.89
C ALA A 194 -17.33 -13.58 14.56
N ALA A 195 -17.91 -13.29 13.39
CA ALA A 195 -18.16 -11.89 12.98
C ALA A 195 -18.76 -11.13 14.16
N ALA A 196 -18.15 -10.02 14.54
CA ALA A 196 -18.66 -9.16 15.59
C ALA A 196 -20.12 -8.84 15.30
N SER A 197 -20.97 -8.96 16.30
CA SER A 197 -22.38 -8.59 16.18
C SER A 197 -22.49 -7.15 15.65
N GLU A 198 -23.54 -6.83 14.91
CA GLU A 198 -23.75 -5.52 14.25
C GLU A 198 -23.56 -4.30 15.18
N GLU A 199 -23.67 -4.48 16.50
CA GLU A 199 -23.44 -3.44 17.50
C GLU A 199 -21.95 -3.00 17.64
N LEU A 200 -20.99 -3.85 17.28
CA LEU A 200 -19.55 -3.51 17.33
C LEU A 200 -19.05 -2.81 16.04
N THR A 201 -19.80 -2.95 14.94
CA THR A 201 -19.42 -2.31 13.68
C THR A 201 -19.69 -0.81 13.64
N ALA A 202 -20.57 -0.30 14.49
CA ALA A 202 -20.86 1.13 14.61
C ALA A 202 -19.81 1.90 15.43
N ALA A 203 -19.06 1.22 16.29
CA ALA A 203 -18.08 1.84 17.20
C ALA A 203 -16.62 1.80 16.68
N ALA A 204 -16.36 1.09 15.58
CA ALA A 204 -15.00 0.84 15.08
C ALA A 204 -14.70 1.50 13.72
N VAL A 205 -15.35 2.61 13.40
CA VAL A 205 -14.85 3.51 12.36
C VAL A 205 -13.76 4.37 12.98
N VAL A 206 -12.62 3.76 13.25
CA VAL A 206 -11.38 4.52 13.46
C VAL A 206 -11.02 5.10 12.11
N ASP A 207 -10.94 6.41 12.01
CA ASP A 207 -10.45 7.09 10.80
C ASP A 207 -9.05 6.54 10.49
N PRO A 208 -8.83 5.92 9.31
CA PRO A 208 -7.53 5.40 8.95
C PRO A 208 -6.45 6.49 8.81
N ASN A 209 -6.79 7.77 9.00
CA ASN A 209 -5.87 8.90 8.93
C ASN A 209 -5.51 9.49 10.31
N GLU A 210 -6.01 8.97 11.43
CA GLU A 210 -5.62 9.43 12.78
C GLU A 210 -4.23 8.90 13.23
N GLY A 211 -3.33 8.62 12.33
CA GLY A 211 -1.98 8.14 12.62
C GLY A 211 -0.88 8.74 11.74
N GLU A 212 -1.16 9.84 11.04
CA GLU A 212 -0.13 10.57 10.28
C GLU A 212 0.26 11.89 10.96
#